data_083f858bd361895b1d39a9f2af6229a4
#
_entry.id   083f858bd361895b1d39a9f2af6229a4
#
_cell.length_a   1.000
_cell.length_b   1.000
_cell.length_c   1.000
_cell.angle_alpha   90.00
_cell.angle_beta   90.00
_cell.angle_gamma   90.00
#
_symmetry.space_group_name_H-M   'P 1'
#
loop_
_entity.id
_entity.type
_entity.pdbx_description
1 polymer ?
#
loop_
_entity_poly.entity_id
_entity_poly.type
_entity_poly.pdbx_seq_one_letter_code
_entity_poly.pdbx_strand_id
1 'polypeptide(L)'
;MTQTRCDDDVLTVPAVTHAHGTVKLPGSKSISNRALLLAALCPQGTRLTGLLQAEDTERMLDSLRLLGATIEQKGDECTIAPGKDFPSREAELFVGNAGTVSRMLTALLAFAGGSYRLDGVKRMRERPIADLVDALREIGARIEYTGQVGCLPLRILPARLTSDTARVRGNVSSQFLTALLLASAGWARTLNRPFHIQILGDLISRPYVEMTVSMMRSFGADVVKVSDGYVVGTRQMTPPETYAIEGDASGASYFLALGALTGGPVRVVGIDRNSLQGDVHFADVLAQMGADVTYLDNAVEVSRKPGTTLRGISINCLAIPDAAMTFVPMALCTEGPVELTGIASWRVKETDRLEAMACEMRKFGARVSSGPDWIRVERGSEIIPARVATYNDHRMAMSFALAACAGIPVQIENPACTAKTFPDFFKTLFTMIGRNPSLA
;
A
#
# COMPACT_ATOMS: atom_id res chain seq x y z
N MET A 1 -31.25 -5.02 -9.27
CA MET A 1 -30.97 -4.13 -10.39
C MET A 1 -29.61 -4.53 -10.94
N THR A 2 -29.60 -5.21 -12.06
CA THR A 2 -28.42 -5.64 -12.82
C THR A 2 -27.75 -4.38 -13.38
N GLN A 3 -26.58 -4.01 -12.85
CA GLN A 3 -25.72 -3.02 -13.48
C GLN A 3 -25.26 -3.59 -14.82
N THR A 4 -25.79 -3.06 -15.90
CA THR A 4 -25.28 -3.19 -17.25
C THR A 4 -23.82 -2.71 -17.23
N ARG A 5 -22.86 -3.63 -17.45
CA ARG A 5 -21.47 -3.28 -17.74
C ARG A 5 -21.49 -2.49 -19.06
N CYS A 6 -21.10 -1.22 -19.01
CA CYS A 6 -20.73 -0.50 -20.22
C CYS A 6 -19.45 -1.13 -20.76
N ASP A 7 -19.45 -1.54 -22.01
CA ASP A 7 -18.28 -2.07 -22.73
C ASP A 7 -17.20 -0.99 -23.03
N ASP A 8 -17.40 0.25 -22.56
CA ASP A 8 -16.59 1.42 -22.92
C ASP A 8 -15.37 1.67 -22.01
N ASP A 9 -15.10 0.82 -21.00
CA ASP A 9 -14.06 1.07 -20.01
C ASP A 9 -12.88 0.09 -20.18
N VAL A 10 -12.35 0.02 -21.41
CA VAL A 10 -11.17 -0.80 -21.75
C VAL A 10 -10.11 0.05 -22.41
N LEU A 11 -8.92 0.10 -21.81
CA LEU A 11 -7.76 0.77 -22.37
C LEU A 11 -6.85 -0.23 -23.07
N THR A 12 -6.41 0.10 -24.30
CA THR A 12 -5.40 -0.70 -25.01
C THR A 12 -4.03 -0.08 -24.82
N VAL A 13 -3.13 -0.81 -24.15
CA VAL A 13 -1.70 -0.51 -24.12
C VAL A 13 -1.06 -1.15 -25.35
N PRO A 14 -0.48 -0.39 -26.28
CA PRO A 14 0.17 -0.93 -27.48
C PRO A 14 1.42 -1.73 -27.11
N ALA A 15 1.91 -2.56 -28.01
CA ALA A 15 3.21 -3.21 -27.86
C ALA A 15 4.30 -2.20 -27.57
N VAL A 16 5.09 -2.46 -26.53
CA VAL A 16 6.14 -1.57 -26.02
C VAL A 16 7.51 -2.15 -26.34
N THR A 17 8.29 -1.44 -27.12
CA THR A 17 9.66 -1.84 -27.51
C THR A 17 10.74 -0.96 -26.90
N HIS A 18 10.39 0.25 -26.48
CA HIS A 18 11.31 1.21 -25.86
C HIS A 18 10.56 2.10 -24.88
N ALA A 19 11.25 2.53 -23.84
CA ALA A 19 10.80 3.56 -22.93
C ALA A 19 12.04 4.30 -22.37
N HIS A 20 11.93 5.60 -22.20
CA HIS A 20 12.99 6.42 -21.61
C HIS A 20 12.43 7.69 -20.99
N GLY A 21 13.20 8.29 -20.09
CA GLY A 21 12.85 9.56 -19.48
C GLY A 21 12.75 9.51 -17.97
N THR A 22 12.11 10.52 -17.40
CA THR A 22 12.00 10.70 -15.95
C THR A 22 10.54 10.72 -15.51
N VAL A 23 10.24 9.94 -14.47
CA VAL A 23 8.92 9.89 -13.82
C VAL A 23 9.03 10.50 -12.43
N LYS A 24 8.18 11.48 -12.13
CA LYS A 24 7.96 11.93 -10.76
C LYS A 24 6.83 11.11 -10.17
N LEU A 25 7.11 10.40 -9.07
CA LEU A 25 6.12 9.58 -8.38
C LEU A 25 5.08 10.43 -7.65
N PRO A 26 3.82 9.98 -7.57
CA PRO A 26 2.90 10.51 -6.56
C PRO A 26 3.40 10.14 -5.15
N GLY A 27 2.94 10.86 -4.16
CA GLY A 27 3.27 10.56 -2.77
C GLY A 27 2.89 9.14 -2.35
N SER A 28 3.66 8.55 -1.44
CA SER A 28 3.38 7.22 -0.91
C SER A 28 2.05 7.17 -0.16
N LYS A 29 1.14 6.29 -0.59
CA LYS A 29 -0.11 6.04 0.13
C LYS A 29 0.13 5.62 1.58
N SER A 30 1.09 4.74 1.78
CA SER A 30 1.41 4.19 3.09
C SER A 30 1.95 5.24 4.05
N ILE A 31 2.79 6.15 3.57
CA ILE A 31 3.33 7.26 4.34
C ILE A 31 2.26 8.32 4.53
N SER A 32 1.51 8.70 3.48
CA SER A 32 0.45 9.70 3.55
C SER A 32 -0.57 9.40 4.64
N ASN A 33 -1.14 8.20 4.67
CA ASN A 33 -2.14 7.84 5.68
C ASN A 33 -1.59 7.84 7.10
N ARG A 34 -0.32 7.43 7.29
CA ARG A 34 0.35 7.48 8.60
C ARG A 34 0.62 8.91 9.04
N ALA A 35 1.16 9.74 8.13
CA ALA A 35 1.47 11.14 8.40
C ALA A 35 0.22 11.93 8.77
N LEU A 36 -0.89 11.73 8.05
CA LEU A 36 -2.18 12.35 8.36
C LEU A 36 -2.65 11.99 9.77
N LEU A 37 -2.60 10.72 10.15
CA LEU A 37 -3.03 10.29 11.48
C LEU A 37 -2.08 10.79 12.57
N LEU A 38 -0.75 10.72 12.38
CA LEU A 38 0.23 11.22 13.33
C LEU A 38 0.08 12.72 13.54
N ALA A 39 -0.08 13.50 12.46
CA ALA A 39 -0.29 14.94 12.53
C ALA A 39 -1.57 15.30 13.29
N ALA A 40 -2.68 14.56 13.06
CA ALA A 40 -3.92 14.76 13.79
C ALA A 40 -3.84 14.39 15.27
N LEU A 41 -2.93 13.50 15.66
CA LEU A 41 -2.69 13.12 17.07
C LEU A 41 -1.71 14.06 17.80
N CYS A 42 -0.95 14.89 17.08
CA CYS A 42 -0.02 15.83 17.67
C CYS A 42 -0.74 17.10 18.17
N PRO A 43 -0.40 17.60 19.36
CA PRO A 43 -1.06 18.81 19.92
C PRO A 43 -0.81 20.08 19.08
N GLN A 44 0.33 20.13 18.38
CA GLN A 44 0.67 21.20 17.44
C GLN A 44 0.43 20.70 16.03
N GLY A 45 -0.10 21.56 15.17
CA GLY A 45 -0.28 21.21 13.76
C GLY A 45 1.06 21.01 13.06
N THR A 46 1.04 20.31 11.93
CA THR A 46 2.19 20.17 11.03
C THR A 46 1.76 20.30 9.57
N ARG A 47 2.68 20.75 8.72
CA ARG A 47 2.51 20.83 7.29
C ARG A 47 3.06 19.56 6.66
N LEU A 48 2.25 18.90 5.85
CA LEU A 48 2.63 17.75 5.04
C LEU A 48 2.82 18.22 3.60
N THR A 49 3.90 17.80 2.94
CA THR A 49 4.18 18.08 1.51
C THR A 49 4.33 16.78 0.74
N GLY A 50 3.97 16.77 -0.54
CA GLY A 50 3.96 15.56 -1.35
C GLY A 50 2.84 14.57 -0.98
N LEU A 51 1.75 15.04 -0.37
CA LEU A 51 0.62 14.19 0.01
C LEU A 51 0.00 13.54 -1.23
N LEU A 52 -0.22 12.24 -1.17
CA LEU A 52 -0.92 11.52 -2.23
C LEU A 52 -2.34 12.07 -2.40
N GLN A 53 -2.69 12.44 -3.64
CA GLN A 53 -4.06 12.82 -4.00
C GLN A 53 -4.74 11.62 -4.65
N ALA A 54 -5.36 10.77 -3.85
CA ALA A 54 -5.99 9.55 -4.30
C ALA A 54 -7.06 9.06 -3.32
N GLU A 55 -7.91 8.14 -3.77
CA GLU A 55 -9.09 7.68 -3.01
C GLU A 55 -8.76 7.30 -1.56
N ASP A 56 -7.71 6.49 -1.32
CA ASP A 56 -7.38 6.02 0.04
C ASP A 56 -7.01 7.16 0.99
N THR A 57 -6.31 8.21 0.51
CA THR A 57 -5.95 9.38 1.32
C THR A 57 -7.13 10.32 1.53
N GLU A 58 -8.00 10.46 0.54
CA GLU A 58 -9.25 11.23 0.68
C GLU A 58 -10.14 10.61 1.77
N ARG A 59 -10.27 9.28 1.82
CA ARG A 59 -11.01 8.59 2.89
C ARG A 59 -10.42 8.86 4.28
N MET A 60 -9.10 8.97 4.40
CA MET A 60 -8.47 9.36 5.67
C MET A 60 -8.77 10.81 6.02
N LEU A 61 -8.61 11.73 5.08
CA LEU A 61 -8.89 13.16 5.27
C LEU A 61 -10.34 13.40 5.70
N ASP A 62 -11.30 12.80 4.99
CA ASP A 62 -12.71 12.92 5.31
C ASP A 62 -13.03 12.37 6.71
N SER A 63 -12.45 11.21 7.05
CA SER A 63 -12.63 10.62 8.36
C SER A 63 -12.07 11.50 9.47
N LEU A 64 -10.87 12.08 9.27
CA LEU A 64 -10.26 12.96 10.25
C LEU A 64 -11.04 14.29 10.40
N ARG A 65 -11.60 14.84 9.30
CA ARG A 65 -12.50 16.02 9.36
C ARG A 65 -13.77 15.71 10.16
N LEU A 66 -14.41 14.56 9.89
CA LEU A 66 -15.60 14.13 10.66
C LEU A 66 -15.30 13.90 12.13
N LEU A 67 -14.07 13.50 12.46
CA LEU A 67 -13.60 13.36 13.82
C LEU A 67 -13.16 14.70 14.45
N GLY A 68 -13.23 15.81 13.73
CA GLY A 68 -12.99 17.16 14.24
C GLY A 68 -11.57 17.66 14.05
N ALA A 69 -10.73 17.03 13.22
CA ALA A 69 -9.43 17.61 12.87
C ALA A 69 -9.60 18.85 11.97
N THR A 70 -8.77 19.86 12.18
CA THR A 70 -8.67 21.03 11.31
C THR A 70 -7.71 20.71 10.18
N ILE A 71 -8.18 20.76 8.94
CA ILE A 71 -7.41 20.37 7.76
C ILE A 71 -7.56 21.42 6.67
N GLU A 72 -6.43 22.01 6.27
CA GLU A 72 -6.31 22.90 5.13
C GLU A 72 -5.46 22.20 4.06
N GLN A 73 -6.02 21.96 2.88
CA GLN A 73 -5.34 21.28 1.79
C GLN A 73 -5.30 22.13 0.53
N LYS A 74 -4.13 22.17 -0.09
CA LYS A 74 -3.92 22.83 -1.38
C LYS A 74 -3.01 21.96 -2.25
N GLY A 75 -3.61 21.25 -3.22
CA GLY A 75 -2.87 20.29 -4.02
C GLY A 75 -2.29 19.17 -3.17
N ASP A 76 -1.00 18.90 -3.30
CA ASP A 76 -0.25 17.91 -2.53
C ASP A 76 0.31 18.44 -1.19
N GLU A 77 -0.07 19.64 -0.80
CA GLU A 77 0.24 20.20 0.52
C GLU A 77 -0.99 20.17 1.43
N CYS A 78 -0.76 19.82 2.69
CA CYS A 78 -1.83 19.73 3.69
C CYS A 78 -1.30 20.17 5.04
N THR A 79 -1.96 21.17 5.67
CA THR A 79 -1.75 21.51 7.07
C THR A 79 -2.83 20.85 7.90
N ILE A 80 -2.44 20.11 8.92
CA ILE A 80 -3.36 19.38 9.78
C ILE A 80 -3.02 19.59 11.26
N ALA A 81 -4.05 19.81 12.05
CA ALA A 81 -3.97 19.92 13.50
C ALA A 81 -5.21 19.28 14.16
N PRO A 82 -5.13 18.82 15.42
CA PRO A 82 -6.30 18.38 16.16
C PRO A 82 -7.21 19.57 16.40
N GLY A 83 -8.51 19.40 16.24
CA GLY A 83 -9.50 20.33 16.72
C GLY A 83 -9.69 20.20 18.24
N LYS A 84 -10.45 21.12 18.83
CA LYS A 84 -10.68 21.17 20.27
C LYS A 84 -11.20 19.85 20.87
N ASP A 85 -12.10 19.17 20.12
CA ASP A 85 -12.77 17.95 20.54
C ASP A 85 -12.30 16.71 19.74
N PHE A 86 -11.07 16.73 19.20
CA PHE A 86 -10.52 15.62 18.44
C PHE A 86 -9.98 14.50 19.35
N PRO A 87 -10.32 13.21 19.10
CA PRO A 87 -11.40 12.82 18.17
C PRO A 87 -12.78 12.99 18.80
N SER A 88 -13.75 13.44 17.99
CA SER A 88 -15.16 13.53 18.38
C SER A 88 -15.64 12.22 18.98
N ARG A 89 -16.52 12.28 19.97
CA ARG A 89 -17.02 11.11 20.69
C ARG A 89 -18.07 10.30 19.93
N GLU A 90 -18.55 10.78 18.79
CA GLU A 90 -19.52 10.11 17.94
C GLU A 90 -19.23 10.40 16.49
N ALA A 91 -19.22 9.37 15.64
CA ALA A 91 -19.09 9.50 14.20
C ALA A 91 -19.54 8.23 13.45
N GLU A 92 -20.04 8.42 12.23
CA GLU A 92 -20.21 7.36 11.22
C GLU A 92 -19.18 7.58 10.10
N LEU A 93 -18.32 6.57 9.88
CA LEU A 93 -17.20 6.67 8.96
C LEU A 93 -17.29 5.64 7.85
N PHE A 94 -17.07 6.07 6.62
CA PHE A 94 -17.05 5.23 5.44
C PHE A 94 -15.66 5.23 4.80
N VAL A 95 -14.98 4.09 4.87
CA VAL A 95 -13.57 3.95 4.46
C VAL A 95 -13.37 3.38 3.05
N GLY A 96 -14.44 3.22 2.25
CA GLY A 96 -14.34 2.66 0.90
C GLY A 96 -13.66 1.28 0.89
N ASN A 97 -12.63 1.08 0.05
CA ASN A 97 -11.74 -0.10 0.05
C ASN A 97 -10.36 0.19 0.65
N ALA A 98 -10.23 1.25 1.47
CA ALA A 98 -8.96 1.68 2.05
C ALA A 98 -8.57 0.85 3.29
N GLY A 99 -7.86 -0.26 3.08
CA GLY A 99 -7.49 -1.20 4.15
C GLY A 99 -6.65 -0.57 5.25
N THR A 100 -5.70 0.29 4.91
CA THR A 100 -4.85 0.99 5.88
C THR A 100 -5.69 1.92 6.76
N VAL A 101 -6.58 2.71 6.14
CA VAL A 101 -7.47 3.65 6.84
C VAL A 101 -8.38 2.91 7.82
N SER A 102 -9.03 1.82 7.38
CA SER A 102 -9.96 1.08 8.24
C SER A 102 -9.30 0.54 9.51
N ARG A 103 -8.07 0.00 9.41
CA ARG A 103 -7.35 -0.57 10.57
C ARG A 103 -6.88 0.52 11.52
N MET A 104 -6.27 1.58 10.97
CA MET A 104 -5.81 2.73 11.78
C MET A 104 -6.98 3.40 12.51
N LEU A 105 -8.10 3.65 11.83
CA LEU A 105 -9.27 4.26 12.46
C LEU A 105 -9.90 3.32 13.49
N THR A 106 -10.00 2.01 13.23
CA THR A 106 -10.54 1.07 14.24
C THR A 106 -9.78 1.16 15.56
N ALA A 107 -8.44 1.18 15.51
CA ALA A 107 -7.64 1.35 16.71
C ALA A 107 -7.84 2.74 17.34
N LEU A 108 -7.70 3.82 16.56
CA LEU A 108 -7.91 5.18 17.07
C LEU A 108 -9.24 5.34 17.80
N LEU A 109 -10.33 4.87 17.21
CA LEU A 109 -11.69 5.01 17.75
C LEU A 109 -11.90 4.17 19.03
N ALA A 110 -11.30 2.97 19.06
CA ALA A 110 -11.31 2.14 20.27
C ALA A 110 -10.57 2.82 21.43
N PHE A 111 -9.42 3.42 21.16
CA PHE A 111 -8.66 4.18 22.17
C PHE A 111 -9.37 5.49 22.57
N ALA A 112 -10.11 6.12 21.67
CA ALA A 112 -10.92 7.31 21.98
C ALA A 112 -12.10 6.99 22.90
N GLY A 113 -12.65 5.76 22.86
CA GLY A 113 -13.70 5.29 23.76
C GLY A 113 -15.05 5.98 23.57
N GLY A 114 -15.38 6.39 22.35
CA GLY A 114 -16.68 6.96 21.97
C GLY A 114 -17.64 5.94 21.34
N SER A 115 -18.67 6.43 20.65
CA SER A 115 -19.68 5.66 19.91
C SER A 115 -19.46 5.84 18.41
N TYR A 116 -19.02 4.80 17.70
CA TYR A 116 -18.68 4.94 16.28
C TYR A 116 -19.23 3.79 15.44
N ARG A 117 -19.56 4.11 14.20
CA ARG A 117 -19.80 3.13 13.15
C ARG A 117 -18.74 3.25 12.08
N LEU A 118 -18.15 2.13 11.69
CA LEU A 118 -17.13 2.05 10.64
C LEU A 118 -17.57 1.05 9.58
N ASP A 119 -17.67 1.50 8.34
CA ASP A 119 -18.14 0.69 7.21
C ASP A 119 -17.33 0.96 5.94
N GLY A 120 -17.47 0.08 4.94
CA GLY A 120 -16.80 0.21 3.64
C GLY A 120 -17.59 -0.47 2.53
N VAL A 121 -17.01 -0.52 1.33
CA VAL A 121 -17.61 -1.21 0.19
C VAL A 121 -17.67 -2.73 0.42
N LYS A 122 -18.40 -3.45 -0.46
CA LYS A 122 -18.58 -4.91 -0.36
C LYS A 122 -17.25 -5.65 -0.11
N ARG A 123 -16.20 -5.37 -0.87
CA ARG A 123 -14.89 -6.02 -0.70
C ARG A 123 -14.27 -5.74 0.67
N MET A 124 -14.40 -4.52 1.23
CA MET A 124 -13.91 -4.21 2.57
C MET A 124 -14.62 -5.03 3.65
N ARG A 125 -15.88 -5.38 3.44
CA ARG A 125 -16.65 -6.26 4.33
C ARG A 125 -16.27 -7.74 4.25
N GLU A 126 -15.31 -8.09 3.40
CA GLU A 126 -14.74 -9.43 3.24
C GLU A 126 -13.27 -9.49 3.75
N ARG A 127 -12.63 -8.33 3.91
CA ARG A 127 -11.22 -8.24 4.32
C ARG A 127 -11.09 -8.39 5.84
N PRO A 128 -10.13 -9.23 6.32
CA PRO A 128 -10.03 -9.56 7.73
C PRO A 128 -9.62 -8.37 8.60
N ILE A 129 -10.21 -8.30 9.80
CA ILE A 129 -9.88 -7.35 10.87
C ILE A 129 -9.93 -7.99 12.25
N ALA A 130 -10.25 -9.29 12.34
CA ALA A 130 -10.47 -9.99 13.58
C ALA A 130 -9.31 -9.87 14.57
N ASP A 131 -8.07 -10.12 14.13
CA ASP A 131 -6.91 -10.10 15.03
C ASP A 131 -6.70 -8.72 15.69
N LEU A 132 -7.02 -7.62 14.96
CA LEU A 132 -7.00 -6.28 15.55
C LEU A 132 -8.14 -6.08 16.55
N VAL A 133 -9.35 -6.51 16.19
CA VAL A 133 -10.53 -6.39 17.09
C VAL A 133 -10.33 -7.21 18.36
N ASP A 134 -9.79 -8.41 18.26
CA ASP A 134 -9.51 -9.27 19.40
C ASP A 134 -8.46 -8.65 20.34
N ALA A 135 -7.37 -8.12 19.76
CA ALA A 135 -6.36 -7.39 20.53
C ALA A 135 -6.93 -6.15 21.24
N LEU A 136 -7.84 -5.41 20.59
CA LEU A 136 -8.51 -4.26 21.19
C LEU A 136 -9.51 -4.66 22.28
N ARG A 137 -10.26 -5.73 22.07
CA ARG A 137 -11.20 -6.29 23.09
C ARG A 137 -10.44 -6.79 24.32
N GLU A 138 -9.29 -7.41 24.13
CA GLU A 138 -8.43 -7.88 25.23
C GLU A 138 -8.03 -6.74 26.17
N ILE A 139 -7.80 -5.54 25.64
CA ILE A 139 -7.47 -4.36 26.44
C ILE A 139 -8.70 -3.59 26.96
N GLY A 140 -9.91 -4.09 26.72
CA GLY A 140 -11.16 -3.55 27.27
C GLY A 140 -12.04 -2.78 26.27
N ALA A 141 -11.69 -2.70 25.00
CA ALA A 141 -12.55 -2.05 24.01
C ALA A 141 -13.85 -2.86 23.77
N ARG A 142 -14.96 -2.17 23.54
CA ARG A 142 -16.23 -2.78 23.18
C ARG A 142 -16.52 -2.59 21.71
N ILE A 143 -16.31 -3.63 20.90
CA ILE A 143 -16.47 -3.62 19.45
C ILE A 143 -17.42 -4.73 19.04
N GLU A 144 -18.42 -4.42 18.24
CA GLU A 144 -19.40 -5.35 17.70
C GLU A 144 -19.25 -5.46 16.18
N TYR A 145 -19.36 -6.67 15.65
CA TYR A 145 -19.53 -6.89 14.22
C TYR A 145 -21.02 -6.75 13.90
N THR A 146 -21.36 -5.86 12.96
CA THR A 146 -22.76 -5.67 12.53
C THR A 146 -23.07 -6.38 11.20
N GLY A 147 -22.10 -7.12 10.68
CA GLY A 147 -22.20 -7.99 9.52
C GLY A 147 -21.46 -9.31 9.76
N GLN A 148 -20.63 -9.73 8.83
CA GLN A 148 -19.82 -10.93 8.96
C GLN A 148 -18.80 -10.78 10.11
N VAL A 149 -18.75 -11.77 11.00
CA VAL A 149 -17.76 -11.80 12.08
C VAL A 149 -16.34 -11.83 11.49
N GLY A 150 -15.48 -11.00 12.05
CA GLY A 150 -14.09 -10.86 11.58
C GLY A 150 -13.87 -9.81 10.49
N CYS A 151 -14.93 -9.15 9.99
CA CYS A 151 -14.88 -8.14 8.95
C CYS A 151 -15.70 -6.89 9.33
N LEU A 152 -15.59 -5.81 8.54
CA LEU A 152 -16.51 -4.69 8.63
C LEU A 152 -17.94 -5.13 8.19
N PRO A 153 -19.03 -4.39 8.58
CA PRO A 153 -19.02 -3.18 9.39
C PRO A 153 -18.82 -3.45 10.89
N LEU A 154 -18.23 -2.44 11.57
CA LEU A 154 -18.04 -2.46 13.01
C LEU A 154 -18.87 -1.39 13.70
N ARG A 155 -19.32 -1.68 14.92
CA ARG A 155 -19.81 -0.72 15.88
C ARG A 155 -18.88 -0.71 17.08
N ILE A 156 -18.28 0.44 17.35
CA ILE A 156 -17.40 0.67 18.49
C ILE A 156 -18.21 1.42 19.53
N LEU A 157 -18.29 0.87 20.74
CA LEU A 157 -19.12 1.39 21.82
C LEU A 157 -18.26 2.07 22.89
N PRO A 158 -18.81 3.03 23.64
CA PRO A 158 -18.10 3.66 24.72
C PRO A 158 -17.54 2.61 25.69
N ALA A 159 -16.24 2.67 25.92
CA ALA A 159 -15.53 1.78 26.84
C ALA A 159 -14.32 2.49 27.42
N ARG A 160 -13.86 2.00 28.57
CA ARG A 160 -12.58 2.39 29.17
C ARG A 160 -11.61 1.24 29.01
N LEU A 161 -10.46 1.51 28.42
CA LEU A 161 -9.41 0.51 28.33
C LEU A 161 -8.84 0.19 29.70
N THR A 162 -8.62 -1.09 29.97
CA THR A 162 -8.26 -1.61 31.30
C THR A 162 -6.84 -2.16 31.37
N SER A 163 -6.20 -2.43 30.19
CA SER A 163 -4.84 -2.96 30.11
C SER A 163 -3.93 -2.00 29.35
N ASP A 164 -2.67 -1.99 29.72
CA ASP A 164 -1.56 -1.30 29.03
C ASP A 164 -0.73 -2.24 28.14
N THR A 165 -1.24 -3.47 27.94
CA THR A 165 -0.60 -4.48 27.09
C THR A 165 -1.63 -5.09 26.14
N ALA A 166 -1.37 -4.99 24.84
CA ALA A 166 -2.15 -5.64 23.78
C ALA A 166 -1.32 -6.76 23.13
N ARG A 167 -1.98 -7.86 22.77
CA ARG A 167 -1.36 -8.97 22.05
C ARG A 167 -1.95 -9.08 20.64
N VAL A 168 -1.12 -9.10 19.61
CA VAL A 168 -1.56 -9.13 18.21
C VAL A 168 -0.79 -10.15 17.41
N ARG A 169 -1.49 -10.91 16.56
CA ARG A 169 -0.85 -11.85 15.63
C ARG A 169 -0.15 -11.10 14.51
N GLY A 170 1.12 -11.51 14.24
CA GLY A 170 1.96 -10.90 13.21
C GLY A 170 1.81 -11.51 11.82
N ASN A 171 1.20 -12.69 11.69
CA ASN A 171 1.24 -13.55 10.50
C ASN A 171 0.11 -13.32 9.48
N VAL A 172 -0.85 -12.43 9.75
CA VAL A 172 -1.97 -12.12 8.83
C VAL A 172 -1.77 -10.77 8.15
N SER A 173 -1.48 -9.71 8.93
CA SER A 173 -1.30 -8.37 8.39
C SER A 173 -0.50 -7.48 9.34
N SER A 174 0.58 -6.86 8.82
CA SER A 174 1.34 -5.83 9.54
C SER A 174 0.50 -4.57 9.85
N GLN A 175 -0.64 -4.38 9.19
CA GLN A 175 -1.53 -3.24 9.42
C GLN A 175 -2.16 -3.26 10.81
N PHE A 176 -2.34 -4.43 11.43
CA PHE A 176 -2.89 -4.54 12.77
C PHE A 176 -1.92 -3.99 13.82
N LEU A 177 -0.66 -4.40 13.73
CA LEU A 177 0.40 -3.86 14.59
C LEU A 177 0.61 -2.36 14.35
N THR A 178 0.64 -1.93 13.08
CA THR A 178 0.71 -0.51 12.70
C THR A 178 -0.41 0.30 13.36
N ALA A 179 -1.65 -0.19 13.32
CA ALA A 179 -2.80 0.51 13.88
C ALA A 179 -2.67 0.68 15.42
N LEU A 180 -2.25 -0.37 16.12
CA LEU A 180 -2.02 -0.33 17.56
C LEU A 180 -0.89 0.64 17.93
N LEU A 181 0.24 0.62 17.20
CA LEU A 181 1.37 1.53 17.41
C LEU A 181 0.93 2.99 17.29
N LEU A 182 0.26 3.36 16.22
CA LEU A 182 -0.17 4.73 15.98
C LEU A 182 -1.18 5.21 17.02
N ALA A 183 -2.19 4.39 17.34
CA ALA A 183 -3.24 4.77 18.29
C ALA A 183 -2.70 4.86 19.74
N SER A 184 -1.77 3.98 20.12
CA SER A 184 -1.25 3.95 21.50
C SER A 184 -0.40 5.16 21.86
N ALA A 185 0.17 5.89 20.90
CA ALA A 185 0.99 7.07 21.15
C ALA A 185 0.21 8.18 21.89
N GLY A 186 -1.03 8.45 21.49
CA GLY A 186 -1.91 9.39 22.19
C GLY A 186 -2.39 8.86 23.54
N TRP A 187 -2.68 7.59 23.62
CA TRP A 187 -3.24 6.95 24.82
C TRP A 187 -2.22 6.79 25.96
N ALA A 188 -0.99 6.34 25.66
CA ALA A 188 0.07 6.17 26.65
C ALA A 188 0.33 7.47 27.42
N ARG A 189 0.34 8.62 26.70
CA ARG A 189 0.46 9.94 27.31
C ARG A 189 -0.73 10.27 28.21
N THR A 190 -1.95 10.05 27.74
CA THR A 190 -3.18 10.39 28.49
C THR A 190 -3.24 9.68 29.83
N LEU A 191 -2.79 8.44 29.88
CA LEU A 191 -2.77 7.62 31.12
C LEU A 191 -1.45 7.75 31.90
N ASN A 192 -0.45 8.46 31.35
CA ASN A 192 0.90 8.52 31.90
C ASN A 192 1.51 7.12 32.19
N ARG A 193 1.28 6.17 31.29
CA ARG A 193 1.73 4.78 31.40
C ARG A 193 2.19 4.30 30.03
N PRO A 194 3.39 3.66 29.91
CA PRO A 194 3.82 3.04 28.66
C PRO A 194 2.82 2.00 28.20
N PHE A 195 2.70 1.85 26.88
CA PHE A 195 1.84 0.83 26.28
C PHE A 195 2.68 -0.24 25.58
N HIS A 196 2.50 -1.49 25.96
CA HIS A 196 3.21 -2.63 25.41
C HIS A 196 2.37 -3.32 24.33
N ILE A 197 2.97 -3.61 23.17
CA ILE A 197 2.34 -4.36 22.09
C ILE A 197 3.18 -5.61 21.84
N GLN A 198 2.65 -6.76 22.26
CA GLN A 198 3.27 -8.06 22.07
C GLN A 198 2.87 -8.65 20.71
N ILE A 199 3.85 -9.19 19.99
CA ILE A 199 3.65 -9.83 18.69
C ILE A 199 3.61 -11.34 18.91
N LEU A 200 2.50 -11.96 18.50
CA LEU A 200 2.34 -13.40 18.55
C LEU A 200 2.70 -14.02 17.21
N GLY A 201 3.68 -14.94 17.21
CA GLY A 201 4.19 -15.59 16.00
C GLY A 201 5.07 -14.70 15.14
N ASP A 202 5.24 -15.08 13.87
CA ASP A 202 6.10 -14.39 12.93
C ASP A 202 5.47 -13.11 12.39
N LEU A 203 6.26 -12.04 12.29
CA LEU A 203 5.82 -10.77 11.72
C LEU A 203 6.08 -10.74 10.22
N ILE A 204 5.02 -10.75 9.42
CA ILE A 204 5.08 -10.54 7.96
C ILE A 204 5.16 -9.05 7.61
N SER A 205 5.66 -8.74 6.41
CA SER A 205 5.75 -7.35 5.90
C SER A 205 6.40 -6.40 6.92
N ARG A 206 7.45 -6.85 7.58
CA ARG A 206 8.19 -6.11 8.62
C ARG A 206 8.58 -4.68 8.22
N PRO A 207 9.03 -4.38 6.97
CA PRO A 207 9.38 -3.02 6.58
C PRO A 207 8.26 -1.99 6.79
N TYR A 208 6.99 -2.37 6.66
CA TYR A 208 5.86 -1.46 6.92
C TYR A 208 5.70 -1.10 8.40
N VAL A 209 6.11 -1.98 9.30
CA VAL A 209 6.13 -1.70 10.76
C VAL A 209 7.33 -0.82 11.08
N GLU A 210 8.50 -1.11 10.53
CA GLU A 210 9.71 -0.31 10.71
C GLU A 210 9.52 1.11 10.18
N MET A 211 8.88 1.28 9.02
CA MET A 211 8.45 2.58 8.51
C MET A 211 7.52 3.29 9.51
N THR A 212 6.54 2.59 10.08
CA THR A 212 5.63 3.18 11.08
C THR A 212 6.40 3.68 12.31
N VAL A 213 7.30 2.87 12.86
CA VAL A 213 8.11 3.23 14.02
C VAL A 213 9.04 4.42 13.71
N SER A 214 9.67 4.43 12.53
CA SER A 214 10.51 5.53 12.08
C SER A 214 9.71 6.84 11.99
N MET A 215 8.53 6.79 11.38
CA MET A 215 7.63 7.95 11.30
C MET A 215 7.16 8.42 12.68
N MET A 216 6.76 7.51 13.57
CA MET A 216 6.37 7.86 14.94
C MET A 216 7.51 8.59 15.68
N ARG A 217 8.75 8.12 15.51
CA ARG A 217 9.94 8.77 16.09
C ARG A 217 10.20 10.15 15.48
N SER A 218 10.02 10.33 14.18
CA SER A 218 10.16 11.65 13.53
C SER A 218 9.08 12.64 13.97
N PHE A 219 7.92 12.14 14.46
CA PHE A 219 6.88 12.93 15.12
C PHE A 219 7.08 13.05 16.64
N GLY A 220 8.25 12.65 17.15
CA GLY A 220 8.64 12.80 18.56
C GLY A 220 8.10 11.74 19.51
N ALA A 221 7.41 10.70 19.01
CA ALA A 221 6.96 9.60 19.86
C ALA A 221 8.15 8.78 20.37
N ASP A 222 8.06 8.33 21.62
CA ASP A 222 9.01 7.41 22.22
C ASP A 222 8.57 5.98 21.95
N VAL A 223 9.24 5.31 21.01
CA VAL A 223 8.93 3.91 20.62
C VAL A 223 10.19 3.08 20.68
N VAL A 224 10.16 2.04 21.51
CA VAL A 224 11.27 1.11 21.70
C VAL A 224 10.87 -0.27 21.22
N LYS A 225 11.74 -0.91 20.43
CA LYS A 225 11.61 -2.32 20.07
C LYS A 225 12.14 -3.17 21.22
N VAL A 226 11.36 -4.16 21.65
CA VAL A 226 11.71 -5.14 22.66
C VAL A 226 11.72 -6.54 22.07
N SER A 227 12.09 -7.54 22.86
CA SER A 227 12.25 -8.93 22.39
C SER A 227 10.96 -9.52 21.82
N ASP A 228 9.80 -9.14 22.37
CA ASP A 228 8.46 -9.69 22.05
C ASP A 228 7.56 -8.66 21.31
N GLY A 229 8.08 -7.50 20.94
CA GLY A 229 7.29 -6.49 20.26
C GLY A 229 7.78 -5.06 20.37
N TYR A 230 6.91 -4.15 20.83
CA TYR A 230 7.20 -2.72 20.96
C TYR A 230 6.60 -2.15 22.24
N VAL A 231 7.30 -1.16 22.80
CA VAL A 231 6.80 -0.33 23.90
C VAL A 231 6.69 1.11 23.42
N VAL A 232 5.51 1.71 23.60
CA VAL A 232 5.26 3.11 23.29
C VAL A 232 5.23 3.88 24.61
N GLY A 233 6.15 4.85 24.74
CA GLY A 233 6.32 5.66 25.95
C GLY A 233 5.29 6.78 26.06
N THR A 234 5.41 7.54 27.16
CA THR A 234 4.45 8.60 27.54
C THR A 234 4.83 9.99 27.02
N ARG A 235 5.95 10.10 26.29
CA ARG A 235 6.41 11.38 25.77
C ARG A 235 5.35 12.00 24.86
N GLN A 236 5.13 13.29 25.04
CA GLN A 236 4.32 14.07 24.12
C GLN A 236 4.97 14.11 22.74
N MET A 237 4.22 13.76 21.71
CA MET A 237 4.69 13.92 20.34
C MET A 237 4.92 15.39 20.02
N THR A 238 6.03 15.66 19.33
CA THR A 238 6.42 16.98 18.84
C THR A 238 6.68 16.82 17.34
N PRO A 239 5.70 17.16 16.51
CA PRO A 239 5.83 16.96 15.08
C PRO A 239 6.87 17.92 14.50
N PRO A 240 7.50 17.59 13.37
CA PRO A 240 8.27 18.56 12.61
C PRO A 240 7.33 19.64 12.07
N GLU A 241 7.84 20.86 11.88
CA GLU A 241 7.07 21.95 11.26
C GLU A 241 6.55 21.54 9.88
N THR A 242 7.41 20.88 9.10
CA THR A 242 7.06 20.31 7.79
C THR A 242 7.56 18.87 7.71
N TYR A 243 6.70 17.96 7.26
CA TYR A 243 7.04 16.56 6.96
C TYR A 243 6.85 16.30 5.47
N ALA A 244 7.95 15.97 4.78
CA ALA A 244 7.94 15.62 3.37
C ALA A 244 7.60 14.14 3.19
N ILE A 245 6.60 13.85 2.37
CA ILE A 245 6.17 12.49 2.04
C ILE A 245 6.97 12.03 0.83
N GLU A 246 7.64 10.89 0.95
CA GLU A 246 8.37 10.25 -0.16
C GLU A 246 7.42 9.85 -1.29
N GLY A 247 7.96 9.68 -2.50
CA GLY A 247 7.25 9.04 -3.60
C GLY A 247 6.85 7.59 -3.27
N ASP A 248 5.84 7.05 -3.92
CA ASP A 248 5.37 5.67 -3.68
C ASP A 248 6.35 4.65 -4.30
N ALA A 249 7.14 3.97 -3.46
CA ALA A 249 8.09 2.96 -3.90
C ALA A 249 7.42 1.74 -4.55
N SER A 250 6.20 1.38 -4.14
CA SER A 250 5.43 0.37 -4.86
C SER A 250 5.06 0.85 -6.27
N GLY A 251 4.67 2.13 -6.41
CA GLY A 251 4.40 2.78 -7.71
C GLY A 251 5.64 2.87 -8.59
N ALA A 252 6.82 3.04 -7.98
CA ALA A 252 8.10 3.02 -8.68
C ALA A 252 8.36 1.72 -9.42
N SER A 253 7.94 0.57 -8.85
CA SER A 253 8.25 -0.76 -9.40
C SER A 253 7.84 -0.90 -10.88
N TYR A 254 6.72 -0.30 -11.28
CA TYR A 254 6.23 -0.38 -12.66
C TYR A 254 7.17 0.30 -13.65
N PHE A 255 7.66 1.49 -13.31
CA PHE A 255 8.53 2.27 -14.20
C PHE A 255 9.98 1.78 -14.17
N LEU A 256 10.47 1.31 -13.01
CA LEU A 256 11.76 0.64 -12.91
C LEU A 256 11.77 -0.66 -13.73
N ALA A 257 10.69 -1.46 -13.65
CA ALA A 257 10.52 -2.63 -14.49
C ALA A 257 10.43 -2.26 -15.98
N LEU A 258 9.72 -1.19 -16.33
CA LEU A 258 9.64 -0.69 -17.70
C LEU A 258 11.04 -0.38 -18.27
N GLY A 259 11.89 0.30 -17.50
CA GLY A 259 13.29 0.58 -17.88
C GLY A 259 14.10 -0.70 -18.09
N ALA A 260 14.00 -1.66 -17.16
CA ALA A 260 14.68 -2.95 -17.26
C ALA A 260 14.22 -3.77 -18.48
N LEU A 261 12.92 -3.80 -18.76
CA LEU A 261 12.33 -4.58 -19.86
C LEU A 261 12.65 -4.00 -21.23
N THR A 262 12.66 -2.68 -21.37
CA THR A 262 12.84 -2.00 -22.66
C THR A 262 14.27 -1.54 -22.94
N GLY A 263 15.17 -1.61 -21.95
CA GLY A 263 16.54 -1.11 -22.05
C GLY A 263 16.75 0.29 -21.47
N GLY A 264 15.70 1.10 -21.32
CA GLY A 264 15.77 2.41 -20.67
C GLY A 264 16.66 3.43 -21.37
N PRO A 265 17.30 4.39 -20.62
CA PRO A 265 17.17 4.56 -19.17
C PRO A 265 15.82 5.14 -18.74
N VAL A 266 15.27 4.61 -17.67
CA VAL A 266 14.11 5.17 -16.97
C VAL A 266 14.53 5.59 -15.58
N ARG A 267 14.31 6.87 -15.26
CA ARG A 267 14.59 7.47 -13.96
C ARG A 267 13.30 7.72 -13.21
N VAL A 268 13.24 7.30 -11.98
CA VAL A 268 12.09 7.49 -11.07
C VAL A 268 12.52 8.40 -9.94
N VAL A 269 11.86 9.54 -9.76
CA VAL A 269 12.17 10.57 -8.76
C VAL A 269 11.18 10.52 -7.61
N GLY A 270 11.67 10.70 -6.39
CA GLY A 270 10.89 10.73 -5.15
C GLY A 270 11.21 9.59 -4.19
N ILE A 271 12.14 8.71 -4.55
CA ILE A 271 12.70 7.64 -3.71
C ILE A 271 14.19 7.50 -3.95
N ASP A 272 14.91 7.01 -2.97
CA ASP A 272 16.32 6.63 -3.08
C ASP A 272 16.64 5.42 -2.19
N ARG A 273 17.93 5.08 -2.06
CA ARG A 273 18.37 3.95 -1.24
C ARG A 273 17.99 4.06 0.24
N ASN A 274 17.75 5.27 0.75
CA ASN A 274 17.42 5.54 2.15
C ASN A 274 15.90 5.62 2.39
N SER A 275 15.08 5.31 1.39
CA SER A 275 13.62 5.31 1.51
C SER A 275 13.16 4.46 2.70
N LEU A 276 12.20 4.97 3.46
CA LEU A 276 11.55 4.24 4.55
C LEU A 276 10.74 3.03 4.04
N GLN A 277 10.47 2.98 2.75
CA GLN A 277 9.62 1.97 2.12
C GLN A 277 10.45 0.77 1.67
N GLY A 278 10.15 -0.43 2.20
CA GLY A 278 10.84 -1.66 1.81
C GLY A 278 10.77 -1.97 0.32
N ASP A 279 9.72 -1.49 -0.35
CA ASP A 279 9.51 -1.69 -1.80
C ASP A 279 10.61 -1.05 -2.68
N VAL A 280 11.45 -0.16 -2.14
CA VAL A 280 12.62 0.37 -2.86
C VAL A 280 13.60 -0.74 -3.25
N HIS A 281 13.65 -1.84 -2.48
CA HIS A 281 14.49 -3.02 -2.77
C HIS A 281 14.00 -3.82 -3.99
N PHE A 282 12.88 -3.47 -4.61
CA PHE A 282 12.51 -3.98 -5.92
C PHE A 282 13.63 -3.72 -6.96
N ALA A 283 14.30 -2.57 -6.87
CA ALA A 283 15.43 -2.24 -7.74
C ALA A 283 16.61 -3.19 -7.57
N ASP A 284 16.91 -3.62 -6.33
CA ASP A 284 17.99 -4.59 -6.07
C ASP A 284 17.69 -5.95 -6.70
N VAL A 285 16.41 -6.35 -6.77
CA VAL A 285 15.98 -7.57 -7.47
C VAL A 285 16.13 -7.43 -8.98
N LEU A 286 15.81 -6.27 -9.55
CA LEU A 286 16.06 -5.99 -10.98
C LEU A 286 17.55 -6.12 -11.33
N ALA A 287 18.44 -5.66 -10.45
CA ALA A 287 19.89 -5.83 -10.64
C ALA A 287 20.30 -7.32 -10.65
N GLN A 288 19.70 -8.15 -9.77
CA GLN A 288 19.92 -9.61 -9.76
C GLN A 288 19.39 -10.26 -11.06
N MET A 289 18.33 -9.73 -11.65
CA MET A 289 17.79 -10.18 -12.93
C MET A 289 18.67 -9.77 -14.13
N GLY A 290 19.62 -8.84 -13.94
CA GLY A 290 20.56 -8.39 -14.97
C GLY A 290 20.31 -6.99 -15.51
N ALA A 291 19.49 -6.18 -14.86
CA ALA A 291 19.37 -4.76 -15.14
C ALA A 291 20.55 -3.96 -14.53
N ASP A 292 20.90 -2.84 -15.14
CA ASP A 292 21.80 -1.84 -14.58
C ASP A 292 20.98 -0.87 -13.73
N VAL A 293 21.25 -0.84 -12.41
CA VAL A 293 20.52 -0.01 -11.44
C VAL A 293 21.46 1.01 -10.81
N THR A 294 21.07 2.27 -10.83
CA THR A 294 21.81 3.37 -10.20
C THR A 294 20.91 4.09 -9.21
N TYR A 295 21.32 4.09 -7.93
CA TYR A 295 20.70 4.94 -6.92
C TYR A 295 21.35 6.32 -6.95
N LEU A 296 20.51 7.32 -7.10
CA LEU A 296 20.86 8.74 -7.11
C LEU A 296 20.27 9.43 -5.87
N ASP A 297 20.60 10.68 -5.63
CA ASP A 297 19.93 11.49 -4.63
C ASP A 297 18.46 11.71 -5.04
N ASN A 298 17.54 11.27 -4.18
CA ASN A 298 16.09 11.32 -4.40
C ASN A 298 15.61 10.69 -5.73
N ALA A 299 16.38 9.74 -6.30
CA ALA A 299 15.97 9.04 -7.53
C ALA A 299 16.62 7.65 -7.66
N VAL A 300 15.95 6.79 -8.44
CA VAL A 300 16.51 5.51 -8.91
C VAL A 300 16.41 5.47 -10.43
N GLU A 301 17.50 5.10 -11.10
CA GLU A 301 17.54 4.93 -12.54
C GLU A 301 17.81 3.48 -12.91
N VAL A 302 17.06 2.97 -13.88
CA VAL A 302 17.21 1.59 -14.38
C VAL A 302 17.35 1.60 -15.89
N SER A 303 18.31 0.82 -16.35
CA SER A 303 18.55 0.51 -17.75
C SER A 303 18.95 -0.95 -17.91
N ARG A 304 19.19 -1.38 -19.14
CA ARG A 304 19.71 -2.71 -19.46
C ARG A 304 20.60 -2.61 -20.70
N LYS A 305 21.72 -3.31 -20.68
CA LYS A 305 22.67 -3.34 -21.80
C LYS A 305 21.98 -3.83 -23.08
N PRO A 306 22.20 -3.16 -24.23
CA PRO A 306 21.68 -3.63 -25.51
C PRO A 306 22.07 -5.08 -25.79
N GLY A 307 21.14 -5.84 -26.36
CA GLY A 307 21.37 -7.25 -26.73
C GLY A 307 21.37 -8.24 -25.57
N THR A 308 21.11 -7.80 -24.32
CA THR A 308 20.94 -8.71 -23.17
C THR A 308 19.47 -8.91 -22.85
N THR A 309 19.16 -10.02 -22.17
CA THR A 309 17.81 -10.35 -21.67
C THR A 309 17.83 -10.46 -20.16
N LEU A 310 16.74 -10.10 -19.50
CA LEU A 310 16.61 -10.32 -18.05
C LEU A 310 16.46 -11.81 -17.76
N ARG A 311 17.11 -12.25 -16.70
CA ARG A 311 16.97 -13.64 -16.19
C ARG A 311 15.73 -13.77 -15.33
N GLY A 312 15.12 -14.96 -15.30
CA GLY A 312 14.14 -15.33 -14.30
C GLY A 312 14.72 -15.25 -12.88
N ILE A 313 13.85 -15.29 -11.88
CA ILE A 313 14.25 -15.15 -10.48
C ILE A 313 13.38 -16.01 -9.56
N SER A 314 13.96 -16.51 -8.47
CA SER A 314 13.22 -17.13 -7.36
C SER A 314 13.52 -16.36 -6.10
N ILE A 315 12.50 -15.72 -5.51
CA ILE A 315 12.69 -14.83 -4.34
C ILE A 315 11.55 -14.95 -3.33
N ASN A 316 11.88 -14.64 -2.07
CA ASN A 316 10.91 -14.43 -1.01
C ASN A 316 10.51 -12.96 -0.95
N CYS A 317 9.22 -12.69 -1.11
CA CYS A 317 8.65 -11.33 -1.24
C CYS A 317 8.03 -10.78 0.06
N LEU A 318 8.29 -11.39 1.22
CA LEU A 318 7.74 -10.91 2.50
C LEU A 318 8.09 -9.44 2.80
N ALA A 319 9.22 -8.95 2.31
CA ALA A 319 9.66 -7.57 2.51
C ALA A 319 9.05 -6.58 1.50
N ILE A 320 8.68 -7.03 0.30
CA ILE A 320 8.21 -6.20 -0.82
C ILE A 320 6.89 -6.73 -1.42
N PRO A 321 5.90 -7.11 -0.60
CA PRO A 321 4.75 -7.88 -1.09
C PRO A 321 3.90 -7.14 -2.13
N ASP A 322 3.88 -5.82 -2.09
CA ASP A 322 3.08 -5.01 -3.02
C ASP A 322 3.82 -4.77 -4.35
N ALA A 323 5.11 -4.48 -4.33
CA ALA A 323 5.94 -4.33 -5.53
C ALA A 323 6.16 -5.67 -6.25
N ALA A 324 6.16 -6.79 -5.54
CA ALA A 324 6.37 -8.13 -6.10
C ALA A 324 5.37 -8.50 -7.20
N MET A 325 4.15 -7.93 -7.21
CA MET A 325 3.18 -8.14 -8.28
C MET A 325 3.72 -7.77 -9.66
N THR A 326 4.61 -6.79 -9.71
CA THR A 326 5.23 -6.31 -10.96
C THR A 326 6.09 -7.40 -11.63
N PHE A 327 6.73 -8.30 -10.86
CA PHE A 327 7.53 -9.39 -11.44
C PHE A 327 6.71 -10.42 -12.21
N VAL A 328 5.42 -10.58 -11.88
CA VAL A 328 4.57 -11.61 -12.50
C VAL A 328 4.47 -11.43 -14.02
N PRO A 329 4.01 -10.29 -14.57
CA PRO A 329 3.97 -10.09 -16.02
C PRO A 329 5.37 -9.95 -16.66
N MET A 330 6.40 -9.58 -15.90
CA MET A 330 7.78 -9.55 -16.41
C MET A 330 8.25 -10.95 -16.87
N ALA A 331 7.68 -12.03 -16.31
CA ALA A 331 8.00 -13.41 -16.71
C ALA A 331 7.78 -13.69 -18.21
N LEU A 332 6.95 -12.90 -18.92
CA LEU A 332 6.80 -12.98 -20.37
C LEU A 332 8.05 -12.53 -21.15
N CYS A 333 8.93 -11.77 -20.49
CA CYS A 333 10.11 -11.13 -21.10
C CYS A 333 11.44 -11.64 -20.51
N THR A 334 11.43 -12.65 -19.64
CA THR A 334 12.64 -13.16 -18.99
C THR A 334 13.10 -14.50 -19.57
N GLU A 335 14.39 -14.77 -19.48
CA GLU A 335 14.94 -16.11 -19.67
C GLU A 335 14.81 -16.91 -18.37
N GLY A 336 13.96 -17.93 -18.40
CA GLY A 336 13.63 -18.74 -17.24
C GLY A 336 12.45 -18.20 -16.43
N PRO A 337 12.02 -18.95 -15.41
CA PRO A 337 10.82 -18.66 -14.65
C PRO A 337 11.01 -17.53 -13.65
N VAL A 338 9.90 -16.87 -13.31
CA VAL A 338 9.77 -16.02 -12.14
C VAL A 338 8.99 -16.80 -11.08
N GLU A 339 9.59 -16.98 -9.93
CA GLU A 339 9.00 -17.68 -8.80
C GLU A 339 9.03 -16.77 -7.55
N LEU A 340 7.87 -16.51 -7.00
CA LEU A 340 7.66 -15.62 -5.86
C LEU A 340 7.06 -16.42 -4.71
N THR A 341 7.67 -16.33 -3.53
CA THR A 341 7.21 -16.97 -2.29
C THR A 341 6.94 -15.93 -1.21
N GLY A 342 6.30 -16.32 -0.10
CA GLY A 342 5.98 -15.40 0.99
C GLY A 342 4.88 -14.39 0.66
N ILE A 343 3.98 -14.74 -0.25
CA ILE A 343 2.91 -13.86 -0.76
C ILE A 343 1.51 -14.25 -0.26
N ALA A 344 1.39 -15.02 0.82
CA ALA A 344 0.09 -15.41 1.40
C ALA A 344 -0.85 -14.22 1.63
N SER A 345 -0.28 -13.05 1.99
CA SER A 345 -1.05 -11.82 2.20
C SER A 345 -1.79 -11.32 0.96
N TRP A 346 -1.43 -11.74 -0.25
CA TRP A 346 -2.10 -11.37 -1.49
C TRP A 346 -3.56 -11.81 -1.54
N ARG A 347 -3.90 -12.91 -0.86
CA ARG A 347 -5.27 -13.46 -0.85
C ARG A 347 -6.29 -12.57 -0.16
N VAL A 348 -5.84 -11.71 0.75
CA VAL A 348 -6.71 -10.87 1.61
C VAL A 348 -6.62 -9.37 1.31
N LYS A 349 -6.06 -9.02 0.15
CA LYS A 349 -5.93 -7.63 -0.32
C LYS A 349 -7.20 -7.15 -1.07
N GLU A 350 -7.04 -6.21 -1.99
CA GLU A 350 -8.11 -5.64 -2.81
C GLU A 350 -8.89 -6.70 -3.61
N THR A 351 -8.21 -7.74 -4.03
CA THR A 351 -8.74 -9.00 -4.55
C THR A 351 -7.94 -10.18 -3.97
N ASP A 352 -8.27 -11.44 -4.28
CA ASP A 352 -7.29 -12.52 -4.18
C ASP A 352 -6.30 -12.36 -5.33
N ARG A 353 -5.22 -11.59 -5.04
CA ARG A 353 -4.20 -11.22 -6.03
C ARG A 353 -3.48 -12.44 -6.59
N LEU A 354 -3.29 -13.48 -5.77
CA LEU A 354 -2.58 -14.67 -6.19
C LEU A 354 -3.37 -15.41 -7.27
N GLU A 355 -4.66 -15.62 -7.04
CA GLU A 355 -5.55 -16.25 -8.01
C GLU A 355 -5.74 -15.37 -9.25
N ALA A 356 -5.96 -14.07 -9.06
CA ALA A 356 -6.12 -13.11 -10.16
C ALA A 356 -4.87 -13.09 -11.07
N MET A 357 -3.66 -12.97 -10.50
CA MET A 357 -2.41 -13.00 -11.25
C MET A 357 -2.24 -14.30 -12.03
N ALA A 358 -2.54 -15.45 -11.41
CA ALA A 358 -2.43 -16.75 -12.06
C ALA A 358 -3.44 -16.89 -13.22
N CYS A 359 -4.67 -16.43 -13.01
CA CYS A 359 -5.72 -16.46 -14.04
C CYS A 359 -5.34 -15.61 -15.24
N GLU A 360 -4.94 -14.34 -14.98
CA GLU A 360 -4.66 -13.41 -16.06
C GLU A 360 -3.39 -13.79 -16.86
N MET A 361 -2.33 -14.29 -16.19
CA MET A 361 -1.12 -14.75 -16.88
C MET A 361 -1.36 -15.91 -17.83
N ARG A 362 -2.27 -16.84 -17.51
CA ARG A 362 -2.64 -17.96 -18.40
C ARG A 362 -3.25 -17.47 -19.72
N LYS A 363 -3.94 -16.33 -19.73
CA LYS A 363 -4.51 -15.74 -20.95
C LYS A 363 -3.45 -15.34 -21.96
N PHE A 364 -2.24 -15.01 -21.51
CA PHE A 364 -1.08 -14.69 -22.36
C PHE A 364 -0.34 -15.94 -22.86
N GLY A 365 -0.82 -17.14 -22.57
CA GLY A 365 -0.14 -18.39 -22.92
C GLY A 365 0.98 -18.79 -21.96
N ALA A 366 1.14 -18.12 -20.83
CA ALA A 366 2.14 -18.46 -19.84
C ALA A 366 1.80 -19.78 -19.10
N ARG A 367 2.84 -20.53 -18.73
CA ARG A 367 2.71 -21.67 -17.82
C ARG A 367 2.74 -21.16 -16.39
N VAL A 368 1.66 -21.42 -15.64
CA VAL A 368 1.49 -20.90 -14.29
C VAL A 368 1.16 -22.00 -13.31
N SER A 369 1.93 -22.12 -12.26
CA SER A 369 1.64 -22.91 -11.06
C SER A 369 1.64 -22.03 -9.83
N SER A 370 0.80 -22.34 -8.87
CA SER A 370 0.65 -21.55 -7.63
C SER A 370 0.20 -22.43 -6.47
N GLY A 371 0.49 -21.97 -5.25
CA GLY A 371 0.09 -22.62 -4.01
C GLY A 371 -0.50 -21.62 -3.01
N PRO A 372 -0.50 -21.94 -1.72
CA PRO A 372 -1.09 -21.08 -0.70
C PRO A 372 -0.44 -19.69 -0.61
N ASP A 373 0.89 -19.61 -0.80
CA ASP A 373 1.73 -18.45 -0.55
C ASP A 373 2.82 -18.23 -1.61
N TRP A 374 2.69 -18.88 -2.78
CA TRP A 374 3.66 -18.77 -3.86
C TRP A 374 3.01 -18.82 -5.24
N ILE A 375 3.69 -18.25 -6.23
CA ILE A 375 3.38 -18.34 -7.65
C ILE A 375 4.67 -18.54 -8.44
N ARG A 376 4.63 -19.42 -9.44
CA ARG A 376 5.67 -19.61 -10.45
C ARG A 376 5.09 -19.39 -11.82
N VAL A 377 5.70 -18.51 -12.57
CA VAL A 377 5.29 -18.17 -13.93
C VAL A 377 6.47 -18.34 -14.87
N GLU A 378 6.22 -19.01 -15.99
CA GLU A 378 7.19 -19.23 -17.05
C GLU A 378 6.56 -18.88 -18.39
N ARG A 379 7.32 -18.22 -19.25
CA ARG A 379 6.91 -17.90 -20.61
C ARG A 379 6.48 -19.15 -21.34
N GLY A 380 5.34 -19.12 -22.03
CA GLY A 380 4.90 -20.19 -22.92
C GLY A 380 5.67 -20.19 -24.25
N SER A 381 5.40 -21.17 -25.07
CA SER A 381 5.98 -21.26 -26.44
C SER A 381 5.50 -20.13 -27.35
N GLU A 382 4.30 -19.65 -27.12
CA GLU A 382 3.68 -18.55 -27.84
C GLU A 382 3.10 -17.55 -26.82
N ILE A 383 3.27 -16.26 -27.08
CA ILE A 383 2.65 -15.19 -26.30
C ILE A 383 1.55 -14.57 -27.16
N ILE A 384 0.33 -14.56 -26.64
CA ILE A 384 -0.85 -14.03 -27.32
C ILE A 384 -1.39 -12.78 -26.63
N PRO A 385 -1.91 -11.82 -27.39
CA PRO A 385 -2.60 -10.65 -26.83
C PRO A 385 -3.77 -11.10 -25.94
N ALA A 386 -3.98 -10.37 -24.83
CA ALA A 386 -5.06 -10.69 -23.91
C ALA A 386 -5.78 -9.45 -23.37
N ARG A 387 -7.03 -9.67 -22.98
CA ARG A 387 -7.84 -8.72 -22.22
C ARG A 387 -7.79 -9.09 -20.74
N VAL A 388 -7.24 -8.20 -19.93
CA VAL A 388 -6.97 -8.35 -18.51
C VAL A 388 -8.12 -7.81 -17.70
N ALA A 389 -8.73 -8.63 -16.87
CA ALA A 389 -9.64 -8.22 -15.83
C ALA A 389 -8.82 -7.68 -14.63
N THR A 390 -9.11 -6.46 -14.20
CA THR A 390 -8.36 -5.85 -13.08
C THR A 390 -8.93 -6.20 -11.71
N TYR A 391 -10.11 -6.79 -11.64
CA TYR A 391 -10.78 -7.12 -10.37
C TYR A 391 -10.95 -5.90 -9.45
N ASN A 392 -11.01 -4.71 -10.04
CA ASN A 392 -11.01 -3.42 -9.34
C ASN A 392 -9.78 -3.24 -8.41
N ASP A 393 -8.64 -3.81 -8.79
CA ASP A 393 -7.36 -3.67 -8.11
C ASP A 393 -6.37 -2.92 -9.02
N HIS A 394 -5.97 -1.74 -8.56
CA HIS A 394 -5.04 -0.85 -9.24
C HIS A 394 -3.71 -1.53 -9.60
N ARG A 395 -3.21 -2.45 -8.75
CA ARG A 395 -1.94 -3.14 -9.01
C ARG A 395 -2.07 -4.17 -10.12
N MET A 396 -3.24 -4.78 -10.31
CA MET A 396 -3.52 -5.61 -11.48
C MET A 396 -3.38 -4.79 -12.76
N ALA A 397 -4.07 -3.64 -12.83
CA ALA A 397 -4.00 -2.76 -14.00
C ALA A 397 -2.57 -2.33 -14.32
N MET A 398 -1.84 -1.81 -13.32
CA MET A 398 -0.50 -1.26 -13.50
C MET A 398 0.55 -2.34 -13.80
N SER A 399 0.49 -3.50 -13.13
CA SER A 399 1.42 -4.60 -13.41
C SER A 399 1.21 -5.19 -14.80
N PHE A 400 -0.03 -5.49 -15.18
CA PHE A 400 -0.30 -6.11 -16.47
C PHE A 400 -0.10 -5.18 -17.67
N ALA A 401 -0.08 -3.85 -17.48
CA ALA A 401 0.34 -2.93 -18.53
C ALA A 401 1.75 -3.24 -19.05
N LEU A 402 2.62 -3.81 -18.19
CA LEU A 402 3.99 -4.20 -18.55
C LEU A 402 4.06 -5.47 -19.42
N ALA A 403 3.00 -6.27 -19.48
CA ALA A 403 2.95 -7.41 -20.40
C ALA A 403 3.09 -6.95 -21.86
N ALA A 404 2.77 -5.69 -22.17
CA ALA A 404 2.97 -5.08 -23.48
C ALA A 404 4.45 -5.04 -23.91
N CYS A 405 5.41 -5.13 -22.98
CA CYS A 405 6.85 -5.22 -23.27
C CYS A 405 7.24 -6.59 -23.90
N ALA A 406 6.33 -7.57 -23.88
CA ALA A 406 6.53 -8.82 -24.63
C ALA A 406 6.29 -8.69 -26.16
N GLY A 407 6.06 -7.46 -26.65
CA GLY A 407 5.84 -7.17 -28.07
C GLY A 407 4.40 -7.37 -28.55
N ILE A 408 3.44 -7.41 -27.65
CA ILE A 408 2.02 -7.61 -27.90
C ILE A 408 1.18 -6.47 -27.33
N PRO A 409 0.02 -6.11 -27.92
CA PRO A 409 -0.92 -5.19 -27.29
C PRO A 409 -1.63 -5.87 -26.11
N VAL A 410 -1.96 -5.08 -25.09
CA VAL A 410 -2.67 -5.55 -23.89
C VAL A 410 -3.91 -4.68 -23.66
N GLN A 411 -5.06 -5.30 -23.47
CA GLN A 411 -6.29 -4.62 -23.11
C GLN A 411 -6.49 -4.68 -21.59
N ILE A 412 -6.71 -3.53 -20.97
CA ILE A 412 -6.92 -3.38 -19.51
C ILE A 412 -8.37 -2.98 -19.26
N GLU A 413 -9.14 -3.82 -18.61
CA GLU A 413 -10.49 -3.49 -18.15
C GLU A 413 -10.43 -2.57 -16.93
N ASN A 414 -11.37 -1.61 -16.85
CA ASN A 414 -11.46 -0.67 -15.73
C ASN A 414 -10.11 -0.01 -15.37
N PRO A 415 -9.43 0.68 -16.31
CA PRO A 415 -8.15 1.33 -16.07
C PRO A 415 -8.24 2.42 -14.99
N ALA A 416 -9.42 3.00 -14.77
CA ALA A 416 -9.69 4.01 -13.75
C ALA A 416 -9.43 3.51 -12.31
N CYS A 417 -9.36 2.20 -12.06
CA CYS A 417 -9.00 1.66 -10.75
C CYS A 417 -7.61 2.10 -10.27
N THR A 418 -6.73 2.58 -11.17
CA THR A 418 -5.42 3.15 -10.80
C THR A 418 -5.53 4.43 -9.99
N ALA A 419 -6.67 5.13 -10.03
CA ALA A 419 -6.94 6.33 -9.23
C ALA A 419 -6.81 6.09 -7.71
N LYS A 420 -6.80 4.84 -7.27
CA LYS A 420 -6.58 4.45 -5.87
C LYS A 420 -5.20 4.85 -5.32
N THR A 421 -4.16 4.85 -6.18
CA THR A 421 -2.77 5.17 -5.75
C THR A 421 -1.96 5.95 -6.78
N PHE A 422 -2.33 5.90 -8.05
CA PHE A 422 -1.62 6.59 -9.13
C PHE A 422 -2.62 7.02 -10.23
N PRO A 423 -3.37 8.09 -10.02
CA PRO A 423 -4.41 8.52 -10.96
C PRO A 423 -3.91 8.73 -12.41
N ASP A 424 -2.73 9.31 -12.57
CA ASP A 424 -2.11 9.60 -13.89
C ASP A 424 -1.23 8.45 -14.42
N PHE A 425 -1.38 7.21 -13.93
CA PHE A 425 -0.49 6.11 -14.31
C PHE A 425 -0.40 5.88 -15.82
N PHE A 426 -1.53 5.70 -16.49
CA PHE A 426 -1.53 5.42 -17.93
C PHE A 426 -1.06 6.62 -18.76
N LYS A 427 -1.40 7.84 -18.37
CA LYS A 427 -0.89 9.05 -18.98
C LYS A 427 0.63 9.12 -18.89
N THR A 428 1.19 8.82 -17.72
CA THR A 428 2.63 8.75 -17.48
C THR A 428 3.26 7.63 -18.31
N LEU A 429 2.66 6.43 -18.32
CA LEU A 429 3.15 5.31 -19.13
C LEU A 429 3.20 5.67 -20.62
N PHE A 430 2.14 6.25 -21.18
CA PHE A 430 2.11 6.63 -22.59
C PHE A 430 3.17 7.70 -22.92
N THR A 431 3.39 8.66 -22.04
CA THR A 431 4.48 9.62 -22.18
C THR A 431 5.84 8.92 -22.25
N MET A 432 6.09 7.98 -21.34
CA MET A 432 7.38 7.26 -21.27
C MET A 432 7.66 6.38 -22.48
N ILE A 433 6.64 5.85 -23.14
CA ILE A 433 6.76 5.04 -24.36
C ILE A 433 6.61 5.87 -25.67
N GLY A 434 6.66 7.21 -25.57
CA GLY A 434 6.57 8.10 -26.71
C GLY A 434 5.21 8.11 -27.43
N ARG A 435 4.12 7.84 -26.71
CA ARG A 435 2.76 7.90 -27.23
C ARG A 435 2.01 9.12 -26.72
N ASN A 436 0.93 9.48 -27.43
CA ASN A 436 0.10 10.60 -27.01
C ASN A 436 -0.62 10.28 -25.68
N PRO A 437 -0.37 11.07 -24.60
CA PRO A 437 -1.03 10.86 -23.31
C PRO A 437 -2.56 10.99 -23.32
N SER A 438 -3.14 11.65 -24.32
CA SER A 438 -4.60 11.77 -24.45
C SER A 438 -5.29 10.47 -24.90
N LEU A 439 -4.52 9.41 -25.18
CA LEU A 439 -5.03 8.07 -25.48
C LEU A 439 -5.21 7.21 -24.20
N ALA A 440 -4.84 7.75 -23.02
CA ALA A 440 -4.94 7.07 -21.73
C ALA A 440 -6.31 7.19 -21.05
#